data_66dba7706a5c81196194354a71697d4c
#
_entry.id   66dba7706a5c81196194354a71697d4c
#
_cell.length_a   1.000
_cell.length_b   1.000
_cell.length_c   1.000
_cell.angle_alpha   90.00
_cell.angle_beta   90.00
_cell.angle_gamma   90.00
#
_symmetry.space_group_name_H-M   'P 1'
#
loop_
_entity.id
_entity.type
_entity.pdbx_description
1 polymer ?
#
loop_
_entity_poly.entity_id
_entity_poly.type
_entity_poly.pdbx_seq_one_letter_code
_entity_poly.pdbx_strand_id
1 'polypeptide(L)'
;MHTHQDAVPAFAPPALACDAHFHVFGPAERYPYAGGLRYKPPVAELSDYLDLAELLGMKRFVFVQPSAYGRDNSCMFDAMRHMDPSLSRAIVDVDEHISDAELASMNDLGVRGIRINVSPVHPFEEGLLEHMLPRIQWLDARCAELGWHLDFLLPGWLTQKMLPTLAQLKVDHSLAHMGMFLGAQGPQQAGFLKLLDLLKNGPGKTWIKFTGTYRMATAPAFADALPMAQAILGAASDRVIWGSDYPHLSFADKVGSVALFNLLKDWAPDAATRQKILQDNPSQLFGF
;
A
#
# COMPACT_ATOMS: atom_id res chain seq x y z
N MET A 1 19.44 12.99 8.22
CA MET A 1 19.61 13.28 9.66
C MET A 1 18.38 14.01 10.17
N HIS A 2 17.55 13.34 10.84
CA HIS A 2 16.64 13.59 11.97
C HIS A 2 16.02 15.01 12.15
N THR A 3 15.08 15.39 11.32
CA THR A 3 14.18 16.54 11.57
C THR A 3 12.79 16.13 12.10
N HIS A 4 12.60 14.87 12.52
CA HIS A 4 11.27 14.33 12.87
C HIS A 4 11.19 13.66 14.25
N GLN A 5 12.22 13.77 15.10
CA GLN A 5 12.26 13.08 16.41
C GLN A 5 11.35 13.70 17.49
N ASP A 6 10.80 14.90 17.27
CA ASP A 6 9.95 15.57 18.26
C ASP A 6 8.44 15.44 18.03
N ALA A 7 8.03 14.80 16.92
CA ALA A 7 6.63 14.59 16.63
C ALA A 7 6.10 13.37 17.40
N VAL A 8 4.98 13.55 18.12
CA VAL A 8 4.30 12.48 18.85
C VAL A 8 3.00 12.10 18.12
N PRO A 9 2.56 10.82 18.20
CA PRO A 9 1.26 10.42 17.71
C PRO A 9 0.13 11.24 18.36
N ALA A 10 -0.77 11.77 17.54
CA ALA A 10 -1.86 12.63 18.00
C ALA A 10 -3.03 11.87 18.64
N PHE A 11 -2.98 10.55 18.61
CA PHE A 11 -3.95 9.63 19.23
C PHE A 11 -3.30 8.26 19.47
N ALA A 12 -3.84 7.51 20.42
CA ALA A 12 -3.45 6.11 20.62
C ALA A 12 -4.14 5.22 19.58
N PRO A 13 -3.41 4.37 18.85
CA PRO A 13 -4.01 3.40 17.93
C PRO A 13 -4.74 2.28 18.70
N PRO A 14 -5.59 1.48 18.02
CA PRO A 14 -6.17 0.28 18.61
C PRO A 14 -5.09 -0.76 18.96
N ALA A 15 -5.42 -1.69 19.86
CA ALA A 15 -4.47 -2.63 20.46
C ALA A 15 -3.71 -3.52 19.45
N LEU A 16 -4.35 -3.85 18.32
CA LEU A 16 -3.76 -4.65 17.24
C LEU A 16 -3.68 -3.83 15.94
N ALA A 17 -3.31 -2.56 16.08
CA ALA A 17 -3.13 -1.68 14.92
C ALA A 17 -2.11 -2.25 13.93
N CYS A 18 -2.44 -2.12 12.66
CA CYS A 18 -1.67 -2.63 11.53
C CYS A 18 -1.09 -1.48 10.70
N ASP A 19 0.21 -1.53 10.44
CA ASP A 19 0.81 -0.83 9.31
C ASP A 19 0.67 -1.73 8.07
N ALA A 20 -0.25 -1.38 7.17
CA ALA A 20 -0.59 -2.19 6.02
C ALA A 20 0.27 -1.92 4.77
N HIS A 21 1.35 -1.13 4.91
CA HIS A 21 2.24 -0.82 3.78
C HIS A 21 3.55 -0.18 4.23
N PHE A 22 4.61 -0.94 4.27
CA PHE A 22 5.98 -0.46 4.45
C PHE A 22 6.97 -1.32 3.66
N HIS A 23 8.20 -0.85 3.53
CA HIS A 23 9.27 -1.52 2.81
C HIS A 23 10.50 -1.68 3.69
N VAL A 24 11.29 -2.73 3.42
CA VAL A 24 12.63 -2.92 3.99
C VAL A 24 13.68 -2.90 2.89
N PHE A 25 14.84 -2.35 3.21
CA PHE A 25 15.98 -2.26 2.29
C PHE A 25 17.25 -2.64 3.05
N GLY A 26 17.76 -3.81 2.73
CA GLY A 26 19.02 -4.31 3.29
C GLY A 26 20.26 -3.79 2.53
N PRO A 27 21.46 -4.20 3.00
CA PRO A 27 22.71 -3.87 2.32
C PRO A 27 22.72 -4.37 0.87
N ALA A 28 23.12 -3.51 -0.07
CA ALA A 28 23.10 -3.80 -1.51
C ALA A 28 24.04 -4.97 -1.89
N GLU A 29 25.06 -5.22 -1.09
CA GLU A 29 25.98 -6.34 -1.26
C GLU A 29 25.30 -7.70 -1.05
N ARG A 30 24.29 -7.74 -0.17
CA ARG A 30 23.51 -8.95 0.12
C ARG A 30 22.24 -9.02 -0.73
N TYR A 31 21.62 -7.88 -0.99
CA TYR A 31 20.39 -7.76 -1.75
C TYR A 31 20.56 -6.79 -2.91
N PRO A 32 21.10 -7.27 -4.05
CA PRO A 32 21.37 -6.41 -5.20
C PRO A 32 20.07 -5.84 -5.78
N TYR A 33 20.12 -4.57 -6.14
CA TYR A 33 18.99 -3.91 -6.76
C TYR A 33 18.79 -4.32 -8.21
N ALA A 34 17.55 -4.33 -8.65
CA ALA A 34 17.21 -4.49 -10.07
C ALA A 34 17.80 -3.34 -10.91
N GLY A 35 18.08 -3.63 -12.16
CA GLY A 35 18.63 -2.62 -13.10
C GLY A 35 17.61 -1.51 -13.40
N GLY A 36 18.13 -0.34 -13.83
CA GLY A 36 17.29 0.76 -14.31
C GLY A 36 16.54 1.57 -13.25
N LEU A 37 17.04 1.58 -12.01
CA LEU A 37 16.42 2.35 -10.92
C LEU A 37 16.42 3.85 -11.22
N ARG A 38 15.30 4.50 -10.94
CA ARG A 38 15.14 5.95 -11.05
C ARG A 38 15.51 6.70 -9.76
N TYR A 39 15.81 5.98 -8.68
CA TYR A 39 16.17 6.52 -7.37
C TYR A 39 17.23 5.62 -6.72
N LYS A 40 17.97 6.19 -5.77
CA LYS A 40 18.88 5.41 -4.92
C LYS A 40 18.11 4.98 -3.68
N PRO A 41 17.85 3.68 -3.49
CA PRO A 41 17.19 3.22 -2.28
C PRO A 41 18.06 3.54 -1.05
N PRO A 42 17.47 3.95 0.09
CA PRO A 42 18.20 4.02 1.35
C PRO A 42 18.49 2.61 1.86
N VAL A 43 19.42 2.47 2.79
CA VAL A 43 19.41 1.34 3.72
C VAL A 43 18.34 1.65 4.75
N ALA A 44 17.38 0.75 4.92
CA ALA A 44 16.25 0.87 5.86
C ALA A 44 15.91 -0.54 6.34
N GLU A 45 16.67 -1.00 7.32
CA GLU A 45 16.56 -2.36 7.83
C GLU A 45 15.31 -2.53 8.71
N LEU A 46 14.99 -3.78 9.02
CA LEU A 46 13.83 -4.10 9.86
C LEU A 46 13.91 -3.42 11.24
N SER A 47 15.10 -3.35 11.85
CA SER A 47 15.31 -2.69 13.14
C SER A 47 14.89 -1.22 13.12
N ASP A 48 15.30 -0.49 12.07
CA ASP A 48 14.95 0.94 11.92
C ASP A 48 13.43 1.15 11.81
N TYR A 49 12.76 0.22 11.12
CA TYR A 49 11.31 0.23 11.00
C TYR A 49 10.61 -0.11 12.32
N LEU A 50 11.12 -1.08 13.08
CA LEU A 50 10.50 -1.51 14.34
C LEU A 50 10.51 -0.40 15.40
N ASP A 51 11.54 0.44 15.45
CA ASP A 51 11.60 1.63 16.31
C ASP A 51 10.45 2.60 15.97
N LEU A 52 10.19 2.81 14.67
CA LEU A 52 9.05 3.61 14.22
C LEU A 52 7.72 2.95 14.57
N ALA A 53 7.59 1.65 14.36
CA ALA A 53 6.37 0.90 14.64
C ALA A 53 6.01 0.93 16.13
N GLU A 54 7.01 0.84 17.01
CA GLU A 54 6.83 0.99 18.44
C GLU A 54 6.34 2.41 18.80
N LEU A 55 6.96 3.45 18.24
CA LEU A 55 6.55 4.84 18.43
C LEU A 55 5.10 5.07 17.99
N LEU A 56 4.69 4.49 16.87
CA LEU A 56 3.33 4.57 16.33
C LEU A 56 2.34 3.62 17.03
N GLY A 57 2.79 2.68 17.87
CA GLY A 57 1.97 1.68 18.53
C GLY A 57 1.45 0.58 17.59
N MET A 58 2.13 0.32 16.47
CA MET A 58 1.76 -0.75 15.52
C MET A 58 2.13 -2.12 16.08
N LYS A 59 1.26 -3.10 15.86
CA LYS A 59 1.44 -4.50 16.33
C LYS A 59 1.31 -5.52 15.21
N ARG A 60 0.74 -5.16 14.07
CA ARG A 60 0.61 -5.98 12.87
C ARG A 60 1.28 -5.29 11.69
N PHE A 61 1.85 -6.07 10.80
CA PHE A 61 2.79 -5.59 9.80
C PHE A 61 2.54 -6.22 8.45
N VAL A 62 2.38 -5.39 7.41
CA VAL A 62 2.29 -5.88 6.03
C VAL A 62 3.47 -5.35 5.25
N PHE A 63 4.44 -6.23 5.02
CA PHE A 63 5.57 -5.98 4.16
C PHE A 63 5.13 -5.87 2.71
N VAL A 64 5.62 -4.88 1.99
CA VAL A 64 5.31 -4.72 0.57
C VAL A 64 6.60 -4.73 -0.25
N GLN A 65 6.64 -5.55 -1.29
CA GLN A 65 7.80 -5.63 -2.18
C GLN A 65 8.10 -4.28 -2.82
N PRO A 66 9.28 -3.68 -2.60
CA PRO A 66 9.65 -2.45 -3.26
C PRO A 66 10.13 -2.72 -4.70
N SER A 67 9.85 -1.78 -5.61
CA SER A 67 10.28 -1.90 -7.00
C SER A 67 11.80 -1.98 -7.20
N ALA A 68 12.58 -1.55 -6.21
CA ALA A 68 14.04 -1.59 -6.26
C ALA A 68 14.63 -3.00 -6.41
N TYR A 69 13.95 -4.00 -5.90
CA TYR A 69 14.37 -5.41 -6.01
C TYR A 69 13.66 -6.16 -7.15
N GLY A 70 12.76 -5.49 -7.88
CA GLY A 70 11.95 -6.16 -8.89
C GLY A 70 11.17 -7.33 -8.27
N ARG A 71 11.35 -8.52 -8.81
CA ARG A 71 10.71 -9.77 -8.35
C ARG A 71 11.53 -10.59 -7.36
N ASP A 72 12.69 -10.09 -6.93
CA ASP A 72 13.47 -10.73 -5.87
C ASP A 72 12.94 -10.29 -4.48
N ASN A 73 12.14 -11.15 -3.86
CA ASN A 73 11.52 -10.90 -2.57
C ASN A 73 12.43 -11.30 -1.38
N SER A 74 13.68 -11.69 -1.60
CA SER A 74 14.56 -12.28 -0.59
C SER A 74 14.80 -11.36 0.61
N CYS A 75 15.04 -10.06 0.39
CA CYS A 75 15.26 -9.09 1.46
C CYS A 75 14.04 -9.02 2.41
N MET A 76 12.85 -8.95 1.85
CA MET A 76 11.61 -8.93 2.60
C MET A 76 11.36 -10.25 3.35
N PHE A 77 11.58 -11.39 2.70
CA PHE A 77 11.41 -12.71 3.33
C PHE A 77 12.38 -12.94 4.47
N ASP A 78 13.65 -12.51 4.34
CA ASP A 78 14.62 -12.59 5.42
C ASP A 78 14.19 -11.75 6.62
N ALA A 79 13.66 -10.53 6.39
CA ALA A 79 13.11 -9.70 7.45
C ALA A 79 11.89 -10.37 8.12
N MET A 80 10.96 -10.93 7.35
CA MET A 80 9.76 -11.60 7.88
C MET A 80 10.08 -12.79 8.79
N ARG A 81 11.16 -13.55 8.50
CA ARG A 81 11.58 -14.70 9.34
C ARG A 81 12.01 -14.30 10.76
N HIS A 82 12.26 -13.02 11.00
CA HIS A 82 12.53 -12.46 12.34
C HIS A 82 11.28 -11.94 13.05
N MET A 83 10.10 -12.02 12.42
CA MET A 83 8.83 -11.56 12.96
C MET A 83 7.98 -12.72 13.48
N ASP A 84 7.04 -12.40 14.37
CA ASP A 84 5.97 -13.33 14.70
C ASP A 84 5.09 -13.56 13.46
N PRO A 85 4.97 -14.81 12.97
CA PRO A 85 4.19 -15.10 11.77
C PRO A 85 2.69 -14.84 11.94
N SER A 86 2.17 -14.77 13.17
CA SER A 86 0.78 -14.41 13.44
C SER A 86 0.52 -12.89 13.26
N LEU A 87 1.57 -12.07 13.33
CA LEU A 87 1.50 -10.61 13.29
C LEU A 87 2.05 -10.01 11.99
N SER A 88 2.59 -10.83 11.09
CA SER A 88 3.21 -10.35 9.85
C SER A 88 2.58 -10.97 8.60
N ARG A 89 2.43 -10.17 7.55
CA ARG A 89 1.97 -10.56 6.22
C ARG A 89 2.82 -9.91 5.17
N ALA A 90 2.73 -10.37 3.92
CA ALA A 90 3.45 -9.78 2.81
C ALA A 90 2.62 -9.67 1.53
N ILE A 91 3.04 -8.71 0.72
CA ILE A 91 2.62 -8.52 -0.67
C ILE A 91 3.89 -8.61 -1.52
N VAL A 92 3.95 -9.59 -2.40
CA VAL A 92 5.10 -9.92 -3.26
C VAL A 92 4.92 -9.42 -4.69
N ASP A 93 6.00 -9.34 -5.47
CA ASP A 93 5.94 -9.35 -6.93
C ASP A 93 6.50 -10.68 -7.43
N VAL A 94 5.83 -11.31 -8.39
CA VAL A 94 6.19 -12.63 -8.89
C VAL A 94 6.20 -12.68 -10.42
N ASP A 95 6.95 -13.63 -10.94
CA ASP A 95 7.00 -13.95 -12.36
C ASP A 95 5.85 -14.90 -12.74
N GLU A 96 5.42 -14.87 -14.01
CA GLU A 96 4.40 -15.77 -14.53
C GLU A 96 4.86 -17.23 -14.61
N HIS A 97 6.17 -17.48 -14.44
CA HIS A 97 6.75 -18.82 -14.42
C HIS A 97 6.92 -19.38 -12.99
N ILE A 98 6.45 -18.64 -11.97
CA ILE A 98 6.49 -19.11 -10.57
C ILE A 98 5.74 -20.43 -10.42
N SER A 99 6.36 -21.40 -9.73
CA SER A 99 5.75 -22.71 -9.49
C SER A 99 4.73 -22.69 -8.35
N ASP A 100 3.83 -23.66 -8.36
CA ASP A 100 2.85 -23.86 -7.27
C ASP A 100 3.55 -24.13 -5.93
N ALA A 101 4.68 -24.82 -5.94
CA ALA A 101 5.47 -25.10 -4.72
C ALA A 101 6.06 -23.81 -4.12
N GLU A 102 6.55 -22.89 -4.96
CA GLU A 102 7.03 -21.59 -4.48
C GLU A 102 5.89 -20.75 -3.92
N LEU A 103 4.74 -20.70 -4.58
CA LEU A 103 3.55 -20.01 -4.08
C LEU A 103 3.05 -20.60 -2.76
N ALA A 104 3.04 -21.93 -2.60
CA ALA A 104 2.70 -22.58 -1.36
C ALA A 104 3.67 -22.19 -0.23
N SER A 105 4.98 -22.21 -0.50
CA SER A 105 6.00 -21.77 0.46
C SER A 105 5.84 -20.29 0.87
N MET A 106 5.49 -19.43 -0.07
CA MET A 106 5.17 -18.02 0.22
C MET A 106 3.91 -17.89 1.08
N ASN A 107 2.88 -18.66 0.79
CA ASN A 107 1.64 -18.68 1.59
C ASN A 107 1.92 -19.06 3.04
N ASP A 108 2.75 -20.09 3.27
CA ASP A 108 3.15 -20.54 4.61
C ASP A 108 3.96 -19.48 5.36
N LEU A 109 4.75 -18.68 4.64
CA LEU A 109 5.49 -17.55 5.21
C LEU A 109 4.57 -16.35 5.57
N GLY A 110 3.32 -16.33 5.09
CA GLY A 110 2.38 -15.26 5.39
C GLY A 110 2.12 -14.29 4.23
N VAL A 111 2.51 -14.64 3.00
CA VAL A 111 2.12 -13.85 1.82
C VAL A 111 0.61 -13.93 1.63
N ARG A 112 -0.01 -12.77 1.35
CA ARG A 112 -1.46 -12.64 1.15
C ARG A 112 -1.84 -11.79 -0.06
N GLY A 113 -0.85 -11.38 -0.86
CA GLY A 113 -1.15 -10.59 -2.06
C GLY A 113 0.00 -10.50 -3.04
N ILE A 114 -0.33 -10.14 -4.27
CA ILE A 114 0.63 -9.91 -5.35
C ILE A 114 0.51 -8.46 -5.82
N ARG A 115 1.66 -7.80 -5.95
CA ARG A 115 1.76 -6.41 -6.36
C ARG A 115 1.87 -6.27 -7.87
N ILE A 116 1.13 -5.30 -8.40
CA ILE A 116 1.26 -4.79 -9.77
C ILE A 116 1.67 -3.33 -9.66
N ASN A 117 2.91 -3.02 -10.06
CA ASN A 117 3.51 -1.72 -9.86
C ASN A 117 3.87 -1.06 -11.20
N VAL A 118 3.18 0.04 -11.50
CA VAL A 118 3.59 1.00 -12.53
C VAL A 118 3.95 2.29 -11.83
N SER A 119 5.13 2.84 -12.13
CA SER A 119 5.62 4.07 -11.48
C SER A 119 4.53 5.14 -11.38
N PRO A 120 4.30 5.75 -10.20
CA PRO A 120 3.29 6.80 -10.02
C PRO A 120 3.47 8.01 -10.95
N VAL A 121 4.69 8.22 -11.45
CA VAL A 121 5.05 9.30 -12.38
C VAL A 121 5.20 8.82 -13.81
N HIS A 122 4.73 7.60 -14.13
CA HIS A 122 4.75 7.09 -15.49
C HIS A 122 3.89 8.00 -16.39
N PRO A 123 4.43 8.53 -17.49
CA PRO A 123 3.66 9.38 -18.39
C PRO A 123 2.52 8.57 -19.03
N PHE A 124 1.54 9.30 -19.57
CA PHE A 124 0.48 8.64 -20.31
C PHE A 124 1.08 7.83 -21.48
N GLU A 125 0.66 6.57 -21.57
CA GLU A 125 1.06 5.64 -22.62
C GLU A 125 -0.20 4.94 -23.15
N GLU A 126 -0.45 5.12 -24.44
CA GLU A 126 -1.56 4.45 -25.12
C GLU A 126 -1.28 2.96 -25.24
N GLY A 127 -2.29 2.13 -24.97
CA GLY A 127 -2.16 0.66 -25.04
C GLY A 127 -1.49 0.01 -23.83
N LEU A 128 -0.98 0.77 -22.86
CA LEU A 128 -0.33 0.17 -21.68
C LEU A 128 -1.28 -0.73 -20.88
N LEU A 129 -2.52 -0.31 -20.68
CA LEU A 129 -3.51 -1.14 -19.97
C LEU A 129 -3.75 -2.45 -20.71
N GLU A 130 -3.98 -2.39 -22.01
CA GLU A 130 -4.24 -3.54 -22.88
C GLU A 130 -3.05 -4.52 -22.84
N HIS A 131 -1.83 -4.01 -22.80
CA HIS A 131 -0.61 -4.81 -22.64
C HIS A 131 -0.54 -5.50 -21.26
N MET A 132 -1.04 -4.84 -20.22
CA MET A 132 -1.03 -5.39 -18.84
C MET A 132 -2.16 -6.41 -18.60
N LEU A 133 -3.27 -6.36 -19.33
CA LEU A 133 -4.46 -7.17 -19.05
C LEU A 133 -4.19 -8.68 -18.99
N PRO A 134 -3.41 -9.32 -19.89
CA PRO A 134 -3.15 -10.76 -19.79
C PRO A 134 -2.49 -11.16 -18.47
N ARG A 135 -1.49 -10.38 -18.02
CA ARG A 135 -0.83 -10.61 -16.73
C ARG A 135 -1.80 -10.40 -15.56
N ILE A 136 -2.61 -9.34 -15.58
CA ILE A 136 -3.59 -9.06 -14.53
C ILE A 136 -4.59 -10.22 -14.41
N GLN A 137 -5.10 -10.71 -15.52
CA GLN A 137 -6.06 -11.83 -15.55
C GLN A 137 -5.43 -13.13 -15.02
N TRP A 138 -4.18 -13.40 -15.37
CA TRP A 138 -3.43 -14.53 -14.85
C TRP A 138 -3.24 -14.42 -13.33
N LEU A 139 -2.80 -13.26 -12.84
CA LEU A 139 -2.61 -13.01 -11.40
C LEU A 139 -3.93 -13.07 -10.62
N ASP A 140 -5.03 -12.55 -11.17
CA ASP A 140 -6.36 -12.63 -10.57
C ASP A 140 -6.80 -14.10 -10.38
N ALA A 141 -6.58 -14.95 -11.38
CA ALA A 141 -6.88 -16.37 -11.28
C ALA A 141 -6.01 -17.05 -10.20
N ARG A 142 -4.70 -16.77 -10.18
CA ARG A 142 -3.77 -17.35 -9.17
C ARG A 142 -4.11 -16.89 -7.76
N CYS A 143 -4.40 -15.60 -7.58
CA CYS A 143 -4.82 -15.07 -6.28
C CYS A 143 -6.14 -15.68 -5.81
N ALA A 144 -7.08 -15.96 -6.72
CA ALA A 144 -8.35 -16.61 -6.37
C ALA A 144 -8.15 -18.03 -5.84
N GLU A 145 -7.19 -18.79 -6.41
CA GLU A 145 -6.84 -20.15 -5.95
C GLU A 145 -6.17 -20.14 -4.56
N LEU A 146 -5.40 -19.09 -4.24
CA LEU A 146 -4.63 -18.96 -3.01
C LEU A 146 -5.38 -18.24 -1.89
N GLY A 147 -6.52 -17.61 -2.17
CA GLY A 147 -7.18 -16.70 -1.24
C GLY A 147 -6.40 -15.41 -1.01
N TRP A 148 -5.59 -14.99 -1.99
CA TRP A 148 -4.80 -13.77 -1.94
C TRP A 148 -5.54 -12.63 -2.64
N HIS A 149 -5.03 -11.38 -2.46
CA HIS A 149 -5.53 -10.19 -3.14
C HIS A 149 -4.48 -9.61 -4.11
N LEU A 150 -4.91 -8.67 -4.96
CA LEU A 150 -4.01 -7.88 -5.81
C LEU A 150 -3.76 -6.51 -5.19
N ASP A 151 -2.52 -6.03 -5.25
CA ASP A 151 -2.12 -4.70 -4.78
C ASP A 151 -1.63 -3.84 -5.96
N PHE A 152 -2.32 -2.75 -6.26
CA PHE A 152 -1.99 -1.88 -7.38
C PHE A 152 -1.35 -0.59 -6.92
N LEU A 153 -0.17 -0.29 -7.48
CA LEU A 153 0.39 1.06 -7.52
C LEU A 153 0.42 1.51 -8.98
N LEU A 154 -0.40 2.48 -9.34
CA LEU A 154 -0.58 2.96 -10.70
C LEU A 154 -0.55 4.49 -10.71
N PRO A 155 -0.09 5.17 -11.78
CA PRO A 155 -0.33 6.60 -11.95
C PRO A 155 -1.83 6.87 -12.09
N GLY A 156 -2.31 8.03 -11.65
CA GLY A 156 -3.75 8.34 -11.58
C GLY A 156 -4.51 8.18 -12.90
N TRP A 157 -3.87 8.51 -14.03
CA TRP A 157 -4.47 8.31 -15.35
C TRP A 157 -4.71 6.83 -15.68
N LEU A 158 -3.80 5.93 -15.24
CA LEU A 158 -3.93 4.49 -15.46
C LEU A 158 -4.93 3.89 -14.46
N THR A 159 -4.94 4.36 -13.20
CA THR A 159 -5.98 4.01 -12.24
C THR A 159 -7.37 4.28 -12.81
N GLN A 160 -7.59 5.48 -13.37
CA GLN A 160 -8.87 5.83 -14.00
C GLN A 160 -9.25 4.88 -15.15
N LYS A 161 -8.30 4.51 -16.01
CA LYS A 161 -8.54 3.56 -17.11
C LYS A 161 -8.81 2.13 -16.59
N MET A 162 -8.21 1.75 -15.46
CA MET A 162 -8.31 0.43 -14.86
C MET A 162 -9.66 0.18 -14.15
N LEU A 163 -10.42 1.21 -13.75
CA LEU A 163 -11.64 1.05 -12.94
C LEU A 163 -12.65 0.03 -13.51
N PRO A 164 -12.93 -0.03 -14.83
CA PRO A 164 -13.82 -1.05 -15.36
C PRO A 164 -13.27 -2.49 -15.21
N THR A 165 -11.95 -2.67 -15.31
CA THR A 165 -11.29 -3.96 -15.11
C THR A 165 -11.36 -4.37 -13.64
N LEU A 166 -11.10 -3.44 -12.71
CA LEU A 166 -11.17 -3.69 -11.26
C LEU A 166 -12.56 -4.21 -10.85
N ALA A 167 -13.62 -3.66 -11.43
CA ALA A 167 -14.98 -4.12 -11.18
C ALA A 167 -15.25 -5.59 -11.55
N GLN A 168 -14.39 -6.19 -12.39
CA GLN A 168 -14.54 -7.55 -12.92
C GLN A 168 -13.58 -8.56 -12.28
N LEU A 169 -12.63 -8.13 -11.47
CA LEU A 169 -11.68 -9.02 -10.80
C LEU A 169 -12.41 -9.98 -9.85
N LYS A 170 -11.90 -11.21 -9.79
CA LYS A 170 -12.43 -12.26 -8.92
C LYS A 170 -12.06 -12.05 -7.46
N VAL A 171 -10.88 -11.46 -7.20
CA VAL A 171 -10.33 -11.29 -5.87
C VAL A 171 -10.46 -9.85 -5.37
N ASP A 172 -10.32 -9.67 -4.07
CA ASP A 172 -10.12 -8.37 -3.48
C ASP A 172 -8.86 -7.71 -4.05
N HIS A 173 -8.89 -6.39 -4.15
CA HIS A 173 -7.73 -5.65 -4.65
C HIS A 173 -7.62 -4.28 -3.97
N SER A 174 -6.38 -3.84 -3.74
CA SER A 174 -6.09 -2.57 -3.10
C SER A 174 -5.44 -1.58 -4.07
N LEU A 175 -5.79 -0.31 -3.93
CA LEU A 175 -5.17 0.81 -4.62
C LEU A 175 -4.30 1.60 -3.64
N ALA A 176 -2.98 1.60 -3.87
CA ALA A 176 -2.05 2.37 -3.08
C ALA A 176 -2.23 3.88 -3.30
N HIS A 177 -1.91 4.67 -2.27
CA HIS A 177 -1.85 6.13 -2.33
C HIS A 177 -3.15 6.77 -2.87
N MET A 178 -4.31 6.32 -2.36
CA MET A 178 -5.65 6.79 -2.79
C MET A 178 -5.85 6.69 -4.32
N GLY A 179 -5.21 5.70 -4.99
CA GLY A 179 -5.26 5.52 -6.44
C GLY A 179 -4.51 6.58 -7.24
N MET A 180 -3.63 7.36 -6.59
CA MET A 180 -2.84 8.45 -7.20
C MET A 180 -3.67 9.56 -7.86
N PHE A 181 -4.89 9.80 -7.38
CA PHE A 181 -5.67 10.98 -7.75
C PHE A 181 -5.16 12.20 -6.97
N LEU A 182 -4.83 13.29 -7.69
CA LEU A 182 -4.16 14.44 -7.09
C LEU A 182 -5.12 15.26 -6.22
N GLY A 183 -4.73 15.53 -4.97
CA GLY A 183 -5.50 16.32 -4.02
C GLY A 183 -5.79 17.74 -4.53
N ALA A 184 -4.81 18.37 -5.20
CA ALA A 184 -4.98 19.70 -5.78
C ALA A 184 -6.12 19.82 -6.82
N GLN A 185 -6.56 18.71 -7.42
CA GLN A 185 -7.71 18.67 -8.32
C GLN A 185 -9.05 18.46 -7.57
N GLY A 186 -8.97 18.17 -6.28
CA GLY A 186 -10.14 17.96 -5.42
C GLY A 186 -10.95 16.70 -5.73
N PRO A 187 -12.00 16.44 -4.94
CA PRO A 187 -12.80 15.23 -5.05
C PRO A 187 -13.78 15.22 -6.25
N GLN A 188 -13.89 16.32 -7.01
CA GLN A 188 -14.78 16.42 -8.16
C GLN A 188 -14.13 15.98 -9.50
N GLN A 189 -12.86 15.58 -9.50
CA GLN A 189 -12.22 15.09 -10.71
C GLN A 189 -12.91 13.81 -11.22
N ALA A 190 -13.16 13.74 -12.54
CA ALA A 190 -14.03 12.72 -13.14
C ALA A 190 -13.58 11.26 -12.85
N GLY A 191 -12.27 11.00 -12.84
CA GLY A 191 -11.73 9.68 -12.51
C GLY A 191 -11.98 9.30 -11.06
N PHE A 192 -11.84 10.25 -10.14
CA PHE A 192 -12.07 10.02 -8.71
C PHE A 192 -13.56 9.77 -8.39
N LEU A 193 -14.47 10.52 -9.04
CA LEU A 193 -15.91 10.26 -8.91
C LEU A 193 -16.28 8.84 -9.36
N LYS A 194 -15.66 8.34 -10.43
CA LYS A 194 -15.85 6.94 -10.87
C LYS A 194 -15.28 5.94 -9.85
N LEU A 195 -14.15 6.25 -9.20
CA LEU A 195 -13.63 5.44 -8.11
C LEU A 195 -14.60 5.41 -6.94
N LEU A 196 -15.15 6.56 -6.52
CA LEU A 196 -16.15 6.62 -5.45
C LEU A 196 -17.42 5.82 -5.79
N ASP A 197 -17.85 5.86 -7.04
CA ASP A 197 -18.98 5.05 -7.51
C ASP A 197 -18.65 3.54 -7.44
N LEU A 198 -17.46 3.12 -7.89
CA LEU A 198 -16.99 1.75 -7.77
C LEU A 198 -16.93 1.29 -6.30
N LEU A 199 -16.45 2.14 -5.40
CA LEU A 199 -16.40 1.84 -3.97
C LEU A 199 -17.79 1.68 -3.37
N LYS A 200 -18.75 2.53 -3.75
CA LYS A 200 -20.10 2.56 -3.18
C LYS A 200 -21.03 1.51 -3.78
N ASN A 201 -20.99 1.36 -5.10
CA ASN A 201 -21.99 0.60 -5.87
C ASN A 201 -21.41 -0.62 -6.58
N GLY A 202 -20.10 -0.82 -6.55
CA GLY A 202 -19.41 -1.95 -7.15
C GLY A 202 -19.50 -3.23 -6.31
N PRO A 203 -18.77 -4.28 -6.71
CA PRO A 203 -18.86 -5.62 -6.10
C PRO A 203 -18.27 -5.71 -4.68
N GLY A 204 -17.81 -4.61 -4.08
CA GLY A 204 -17.29 -4.58 -2.71
C GLY A 204 -15.86 -5.11 -2.55
N LYS A 205 -15.11 -5.28 -3.63
CA LYS A 205 -13.76 -5.88 -3.65
C LYS A 205 -12.61 -4.86 -3.72
N THR A 206 -12.93 -3.59 -3.93
CA THR A 206 -11.93 -2.52 -4.05
C THR A 206 -11.61 -1.93 -2.70
N TRP A 207 -10.34 -1.97 -2.32
CA TRP A 207 -9.79 -1.42 -1.08
C TRP A 207 -8.91 -0.21 -1.38
N ILE A 208 -8.88 0.75 -0.48
CA ILE A 208 -8.04 1.96 -0.62
C ILE A 208 -7.01 1.99 0.50
N LYS A 209 -5.75 2.19 0.12
CA LYS A 209 -4.66 2.43 1.07
C LYS A 209 -4.47 3.93 1.28
N PHE A 210 -4.66 4.38 2.50
CA PHE A 210 -4.24 5.70 2.98
C PHE A 210 -2.73 5.65 3.29
N THR A 211 -1.93 5.73 2.24
CA THR A 211 -0.47 5.65 2.26
C THR A 211 0.09 6.71 1.33
N GLY A 212 1.37 7.06 1.46
CA GLY A 212 2.09 7.89 0.50
C GLY A 212 1.42 9.22 0.15
N THR A 213 0.73 9.86 1.10
CA THR A 213 -0.01 11.12 0.91
C THR A 213 0.83 12.20 0.22
N TYR A 214 2.12 12.23 0.51
CA TYR A 214 3.08 13.15 -0.07
C TYR A 214 3.32 12.98 -1.58
N ARG A 215 2.78 11.91 -2.18
CA ARG A 215 2.86 11.65 -3.63
C ARG A 215 1.71 12.27 -4.38
N MET A 216 0.59 12.54 -3.71
CA MET A 216 -0.64 12.98 -4.36
C MET A 216 -1.20 14.28 -3.78
N ALA A 217 -0.64 14.79 -2.68
CA ALA A 217 -1.10 16.00 -2.00
C ALA A 217 0.01 17.03 -1.79
N THR A 218 -0.37 18.27 -1.52
CA THR A 218 0.54 19.42 -1.45
C THR A 218 1.18 19.53 -0.08
N ALA A 219 2.52 19.40 -0.04
CA ALA A 219 3.30 19.60 1.17
C ALA A 219 3.28 21.09 1.63
N PRO A 220 3.55 21.37 2.93
CA PRO A 220 3.84 20.41 4.00
C PRO A 220 2.60 19.86 4.71
N ALA A 221 1.46 20.54 4.60
CA ALA A 221 0.29 20.23 5.42
C ALA A 221 -0.62 19.14 4.82
N PHE A 222 -0.48 18.85 3.52
CA PHE A 222 -1.32 17.87 2.80
C PHE A 222 -2.84 18.12 2.97
N ALA A 223 -3.24 19.39 3.14
CA ALA A 223 -4.62 19.77 3.42
C ALA A 223 -5.59 19.40 2.29
N ASP A 224 -5.10 19.37 1.07
CA ASP A 224 -5.85 18.95 -0.12
C ASP A 224 -6.14 17.44 -0.18
N ALA A 225 -5.48 16.62 0.67
CA ALA A 225 -5.84 15.22 0.84
C ALA A 225 -7.12 15.02 1.69
N LEU A 226 -7.44 15.94 2.61
CA LEU A 226 -8.58 15.81 3.53
C LEU A 226 -9.92 15.58 2.81
N PRO A 227 -10.35 16.42 1.84
CA PRO A 227 -11.62 16.20 1.16
C PRO A 227 -11.64 14.89 0.35
N MET A 228 -10.48 14.44 -0.14
CA MET A 228 -10.34 13.16 -0.84
C MET A 228 -10.54 11.98 0.12
N ALA A 229 -9.86 12.00 1.27
CA ALA A 229 -9.97 10.98 2.30
C ALA A 229 -11.39 10.88 2.85
N GLN A 230 -12.04 12.02 3.14
CA GLN A 230 -13.41 12.05 3.63
C GLN A 230 -14.42 11.50 2.60
N ALA A 231 -14.23 11.80 1.32
CA ALA A 231 -15.08 11.26 0.26
C ALA A 231 -14.93 9.73 0.13
N ILE A 232 -13.70 9.19 0.23
CA ILE A 232 -13.44 7.74 0.25
C ILE A 232 -14.11 7.10 1.48
N LEU A 233 -13.92 7.66 2.67
CA LEU A 233 -14.52 7.13 3.90
C LEU A 233 -16.07 7.17 3.86
N GLY A 234 -16.64 8.22 3.27
CA GLY A 234 -18.08 8.30 3.04
C GLY A 234 -18.62 7.27 2.05
N ALA A 235 -17.77 6.80 1.13
CA ALA A 235 -18.15 5.76 0.15
C ALA A 235 -17.96 4.34 0.69
N ALA A 236 -16.87 4.06 1.43
CA ALA A 236 -16.51 2.70 1.83
C ALA A 236 -15.55 2.67 3.04
N SER A 237 -15.95 3.15 4.22
CA SER A 237 -15.09 3.16 5.42
C SER A 237 -14.65 1.76 5.88
N ASP A 238 -15.34 0.73 5.45
CA ASP A 238 -15.06 -0.69 5.70
C ASP A 238 -14.01 -1.30 4.75
N ARG A 239 -13.53 -0.54 3.78
CA ARG A 239 -12.51 -0.96 2.80
C ARG A 239 -11.36 0.04 2.67
N VAL A 240 -11.06 0.74 3.76
CA VAL A 240 -9.90 1.64 3.86
C VAL A 240 -8.91 1.06 4.86
N ILE A 241 -7.64 1.02 4.48
CA ILE A 241 -6.53 0.62 5.34
C ILE A 241 -5.45 1.71 5.33
N TRP A 242 -4.64 1.77 6.40
CA TRP A 242 -3.56 2.72 6.51
C TRP A 242 -2.20 2.03 6.45
N GLY A 243 -1.18 2.72 5.93
CA GLY A 243 0.20 2.29 5.99
C GLY A 243 1.17 3.47 5.96
N SER A 244 2.32 3.32 6.60
CA SER A 244 3.32 4.37 6.72
C SER A 244 3.98 4.75 5.40
N ASP A 245 4.09 3.83 4.46
CA ASP A 245 4.92 3.92 3.25
C ASP A 245 6.41 4.18 3.60
N TYR A 246 6.85 3.71 4.82
CA TYR A 246 8.24 3.77 5.24
C TYR A 246 9.14 3.02 4.23
N PRO A 247 10.31 3.53 3.86
CA PRO A 247 11.01 4.73 4.34
C PRO A 247 10.79 6.00 3.50
N HIS A 248 9.63 6.18 2.85
CA HIS A 248 9.25 7.36 2.07
C HIS A 248 10.19 7.63 0.88
N LEU A 249 10.38 6.64 0.03
CA LEU A 249 11.33 6.69 -1.09
C LEU A 249 11.26 8.00 -1.87
N SER A 250 12.42 8.64 -2.07
CA SER A 250 12.61 9.95 -2.68
C SER A 250 12.02 11.14 -1.90
N PHE A 251 11.46 10.92 -0.71
CA PHE A 251 10.82 11.95 0.12
C PHE A 251 11.20 11.88 1.60
N ALA A 252 12.14 11.02 1.98
CA ALA A 252 12.52 10.81 3.39
C ALA A 252 13.07 12.07 4.08
N ASP A 253 13.56 13.04 3.31
CA ASP A 253 14.01 14.34 3.78
C ASP A 253 12.88 15.39 3.89
N LYS A 254 11.68 15.08 3.40
CA LYS A 254 10.56 16.02 3.26
C LYS A 254 9.36 15.67 4.13
N VAL A 255 9.24 14.41 4.56
CA VAL A 255 8.08 13.92 5.31
C VAL A 255 8.50 13.05 6.48
N GLY A 256 7.65 12.98 7.51
CA GLY A 256 7.83 12.13 8.68
C GLY A 256 6.64 11.21 8.87
N SER A 257 6.90 9.96 9.21
CA SER A 257 5.86 8.94 9.40
C SER A 257 4.83 9.32 10.46
N VAL A 258 5.27 9.95 11.57
CA VAL A 258 4.35 10.42 12.62
C VAL A 258 3.42 11.52 12.12
N ALA A 259 3.93 12.46 11.32
CA ALA A 259 3.11 13.51 10.72
C ALA A 259 2.04 12.91 9.76
N LEU A 260 2.43 11.94 8.94
CA LEU A 260 1.52 11.23 8.05
C LEU A 260 0.47 10.41 8.81
N PHE A 261 0.87 9.75 9.92
CA PHE A 261 -0.07 9.06 10.80
C PHE A 261 -1.08 10.02 11.43
N ASN A 262 -0.62 11.19 11.85
CA ASN A 262 -1.46 12.19 12.50
C ASN A 262 -2.57 12.75 11.58
N LEU A 263 -2.41 12.68 10.25
CA LEU A 263 -3.47 13.05 9.29
C LEU A 263 -4.76 12.24 9.51
N LEU A 264 -4.64 11.01 10.02
CA LEU A 264 -5.83 10.19 10.32
C LEU A 264 -6.74 10.82 11.37
N LYS A 265 -6.21 11.67 12.27
CA LYS A 265 -7.03 12.37 13.26
C LYS A 265 -8.06 13.29 12.61
N ASP A 266 -7.66 13.96 11.53
CA ASP A 266 -8.53 14.89 10.80
C ASP A 266 -9.39 14.17 9.75
N TRP A 267 -8.86 13.11 9.13
CA TRP A 267 -9.58 12.34 8.12
C TRP A 267 -10.68 11.46 8.72
N ALA A 268 -10.42 10.88 9.89
CA ALA A 268 -11.30 10.02 10.64
C ALA A 268 -11.34 10.47 12.12
N PRO A 269 -12.08 11.56 12.43
CA PRO A 269 -12.06 12.14 13.77
C PRO A 269 -12.63 11.22 14.86
N ASP A 270 -13.53 10.31 14.51
CA ASP A 270 -14.08 9.34 15.44
C ASP A 270 -13.18 8.10 15.60
N ALA A 271 -13.13 7.57 16.83
CA ALA A 271 -12.28 6.43 17.16
C ALA A 271 -12.74 5.13 16.49
N ALA A 272 -14.03 4.97 16.22
CA ALA A 272 -14.58 3.77 15.59
C ALA A 272 -14.13 3.64 14.14
N THR A 273 -14.09 4.74 13.39
CA THR A 273 -13.55 4.76 12.02
C THR A 273 -12.05 4.49 12.02
N ARG A 274 -11.27 5.05 12.97
CA ARG A 274 -9.84 4.72 13.07
C ARG A 274 -9.60 3.27 13.47
N GLN A 275 -10.45 2.69 14.33
CA GLN A 275 -10.43 1.26 14.65
C GLN A 275 -10.58 0.41 13.38
N LYS A 276 -11.57 0.71 12.53
CA LYS A 276 -11.73 0.03 11.24
C LYS A 276 -10.48 0.13 10.39
N ILE A 277 -9.99 1.35 10.13
CA ILE A 277 -8.85 1.60 9.24
C ILE A 277 -7.58 0.90 9.71
N LEU A 278 -7.32 0.89 11.02
CA LEU A 278 -6.06 0.42 11.59
C LEU A 278 -6.09 -1.03 12.05
N GLN A 279 -7.26 -1.63 12.29
CA GLN A 279 -7.32 -2.98 12.84
C GLN A 279 -8.30 -3.89 12.12
N ASP A 280 -9.58 -3.52 12.01
CA ASP A 280 -10.62 -4.45 11.57
C ASP A 280 -10.49 -4.73 10.07
N ASN A 281 -10.34 -3.69 9.26
CA ASN A 281 -10.17 -3.80 7.81
C ASN A 281 -8.88 -4.53 7.41
N PRO A 282 -7.70 -4.20 7.98
CA PRO A 282 -6.49 -5.01 7.74
C PRO A 282 -6.66 -6.48 8.17
N SER A 283 -7.38 -6.74 9.27
CA SER A 283 -7.65 -8.12 9.71
C SER A 283 -8.45 -8.89 8.66
N GLN A 284 -9.45 -8.25 8.08
CA GLN A 284 -10.27 -8.85 7.03
C GLN A 284 -9.48 -9.10 5.75
N LEU A 285 -8.74 -8.09 5.26
CA LEU A 285 -8.05 -8.18 3.97
C LEU A 285 -6.86 -9.15 4.00
N PHE A 286 -6.11 -9.18 5.10
CA PHE A 286 -4.86 -9.95 5.21
C PHE A 286 -5.01 -11.24 6.02
N GLY A 287 -6.15 -11.52 6.63
CA GLY A 287 -6.39 -12.73 7.39
C GLY A 287 -5.52 -12.79 8.66
N PHE A 288 -5.52 -11.72 9.46
CA PHE A 288 -4.86 -11.72 10.78
C PHE A 288 -5.73 -12.38 11.84
#